data_b47bd25ad485a0b9f6ef75d9d3e38e0c
#
_entry.id   b47bd25ad485a0b9f6ef75d9d3e38e0c
#
_cell.length_a   1.000
_cell.length_b   1.000
_cell.length_c   1.000
_cell.angle_alpha   90.00
_cell.angle_beta   90.00
_cell.angle_gamma   90.00
#
_symmetry.space_group_name_H-M   'P 1'
#
loop_
_entity.id
_entity.type
_entity.pdbx_description
1 polymer ?
#
loop_
_entity_poly.entity_id
_entity_poly.type
_entity_poly.pdbx_seq_one_letter_code
_entity_poly.pdbx_strand_id
1 'polypeptide(L)'
;MIWSSEQVTSSNPKEGRYLTKFNGGQYRNSRSPDRRKSGGDGGFVVANKKVYSLATVRNNYLLAKGSRTFSTKASLPAGLDKLGKLRLNNTKDKNLINRNILDIVANEDVLFAAYQKLKYSPGNITKGVDTETLDAINVAWFANLKKDLRTNAFQFKPARRLEIPKPNGKVTRPLGIASPRDKIVQTAMLLALEAIFEPSFHTHSHGFRPGKGCHTALKEVKNTFAGVNWFIEGDISKCFDSFDHKLLIQAVARRIDDKGFIDLLHKALRAGYLFQGKFFSPSLGTPQGSIVSPILCNILLHYLDVFILTLKEDFDTGTRRKTNPQWRKLTRLGRLDIVHQMNIGSRLAKDPEYKRMRFVRYAYEFLIGVIGSKADCEAIRNKIFEFLLNELKMNLNLDKTKITHAQYSAAHFLGTDIRITPLSKRPLRSIIRGSQRYKSMTNTRPLLHVPVVKIVAKLEERGFAKHGGTPTRLTRLIPFESSQIVKHFWQIWLGTSAYYSFADNYGQLGRIHYILKYSCVHTLASKLKLGTAKKTFTKFGKNIEIRDGKGRIMASFPKVPLAKPKKFLTTPIAELNPFKRLE
;
A
#
# COMPACT_ATOMS: atom_id res chain seq x y z
N MET A 1 -8.38 39.11 -33.86
CA MET A 1 -7.12 39.45 -34.48
C MET A 1 -6.26 38.21 -34.38
N ILE A 2 -6.32 37.28 -35.35
CA ILE A 2 -5.60 37.20 -36.61
C ILE A 2 -4.08 37.19 -36.39
N TRP A 3 -3.49 36.07 -36.70
CA TRP A 3 -2.39 35.68 -37.58
C TRP A 3 -1.96 34.27 -37.15
N SER A 4 -2.21 33.23 -37.88
CA SER A 4 -1.73 32.60 -39.14
C SER A 4 -0.35 31.93 -39.00
N SER A 5 -0.42 30.61 -39.08
CA SER A 5 0.26 29.60 -39.90
C SER A 5 1.66 29.89 -40.46
N GLU A 6 2.58 28.96 -40.22
CA GLU A 6 3.54 28.55 -41.25
C GLU A 6 3.92 27.06 -41.09
N GLN A 7 3.72 26.34 -42.18
CA GLN A 7 4.24 25.00 -42.46
C GLN A 7 5.67 25.09 -42.94
N VAL A 8 6.56 24.18 -42.56
CA VAL A 8 7.71 23.76 -43.36
C VAL A 8 7.86 22.25 -43.35
N THR A 9 8.01 21.75 -44.55
CA THR A 9 8.02 20.39 -45.07
C THR A 9 9.33 19.63 -44.85
N SER A 10 9.17 18.32 -44.72
CA SER A 10 9.94 17.19 -45.28
C SER A 10 11.47 17.13 -45.26
N SER A 11 12.02 16.04 -44.75
CA SER A 11 12.77 15.06 -45.54
C SER A 11 13.24 13.86 -44.72
N ASN A 12 12.86 12.67 -45.16
CA ASN A 12 13.53 11.39 -44.85
C ASN A 12 14.82 11.28 -45.70
N PRO A 13 15.86 10.55 -45.28
CA PRO A 13 16.08 9.28 -45.96
C PRO A 13 16.67 8.09 -45.14
N LYS A 14 16.20 6.90 -45.54
CA LYS A 14 16.88 5.65 -45.86
C LYS A 14 17.69 4.87 -44.79
N GLU A 15 17.16 3.73 -44.49
CA GLU A 15 17.61 2.32 -44.64
C GLU A 15 19.12 2.01 -44.46
N GLY A 16 19.37 1.04 -43.60
CA GLY A 16 20.60 0.27 -43.50
C GLY A 16 20.36 -1.06 -42.75
N ARG A 17 20.02 -2.11 -43.52
CA ARG A 17 19.98 -3.49 -43.05
C ARG A 17 21.38 -4.00 -42.75
N TYR A 18 21.57 -4.71 -41.66
CA TYR A 18 22.54 -5.83 -41.59
C TYR A 18 21.95 -6.98 -40.80
N LEU A 19 21.74 -8.06 -41.58
CA LEU A 19 21.53 -9.44 -41.14
C LEU A 19 22.90 -10.07 -40.83
N THR A 20 23.05 -10.71 -39.69
CA THR A 20 23.96 -11.87 -39.57
C THR A 20 23.30 -12.93 -38.69
N LYS A 21 23.03 -14.05 -39.36
CA LYS A 21 22.74 -15.36 -38.76
C LYS A 21 23.98 -15.86 -38.00
N PHE A 22 23.79 -16.49 -36.86
CA PHE A 22 24.64 -17.63 -36.50
C PHE A 22 23.84 -18.71 -35.76
N ASN A 23 24.18 -19.95 -36.15
CA ASN A 23 23.55 -21.21 -35.85
C ASN A 23 23.71 -21.71 -34.41
N GLY A 24 22.80 -22.54 -34.05
CA GLY A 24 22.58 -23.65 -33.22
C GLY A 24 23.76 -24.36 -32.52
N GLY A 25 23.49 -24.80 -31.32
CA GLY A 25 24.29 -25.76 -30.59
C GLY A 25 23.44 -26.34 -29.44
N GLN A 26 22.94 -27.55 -29.70
CA GLN A 26 22.37 -28.41 -28.67
C GLN A 26 23.46 -28.85 -27.69
N TYR A 27 23.16 -28.90 -26.38
CA TYR A 27 23.71 -29.92 -25.49
C TYR A 27 22.72 -30.35 -24.41
N ARG A 28 22.75 -31.64 -24.17
CA ARG A 28 21.86 -32.48 -23.34
C ARG A 28 22.15 -32.42 -21.86
N ASN A 29 21.09 -32.83 -21.12
CA ASN A 29 21.01 -33.27 -19.73
C ASN A 29 22.26 -33.97 -19.14
N SER A 30 22.55 -33.66 -17.84
CA SER A 30 22.86 -34.73 -16.87
C SER A 30 22.73 -34.22 -15.40
N ARG A 31 21.85 -34.89 -14.67
CA ARG A 31 21.84 -35.35 -13.27
C ARG A 31 22.74 -34.68 -12.21
N SER A 32 22.06 -34.36 -11.09
CA SER A 32 22.65 -34.21 -9.73
C SER A 32 23.33 -35.53 -9.25
N PRO A 33 24.17 -35.54 -8.18
CA PRO A 33 23.72 -35.36 -6.82
C PRO A 33 24.74 -34.76 -5.79
N ASP A 34 24.16 -34.39 -4.64
CA ASP A 34 24.66 -34.56 -3.25
C ASP A 34 25.78 -33.72 -2.61
N ARG A 35 25.32 -33.04 -1.54
CA ARG A 35 25.92 -32.85 -0.18
C ARG A 35 27.38 -32.38 -0.03
N ARG A 36 27.59 -31.24 0.63
CA ARG A 36 27.99 -31.17 2.05
C ARG A 36 28.19 -29.74 2.55
N LYS A 37 27.93 -29.58 3.84
CA LYS A 37 27.97 -28.42 4.74
C LYS A 37 29.32 -27.71 4.79
N SER A 38 29.28 -26.39 4.97
CA SER A 38 29.95 -25.62 6.01
C SER A 38 29.59 -24.14 5.83
N GLY A 39 29.23 -23.55 6.74
CA GLY A 39 29.10 -22.54 7.73
C GLY A 39 29.86 -21.26 7.38
N GLY A 40 29.16 -20.10 7.51
CA GLY A 40 29.75 -18.78 7.40
C GLY A 40 28.66 -17.72 7.45
N ASP A 41 28.31 -17.29 8.64
CA ASP A 41 27.40 -16.19 8.94
C ASP A 41 27.84 -14.88 8.29
N GLY A 42 26.93 -14.24 7.60
CA GLY A 42 27.05 -12.90 7.04
C GLY A 42 25.66 -12.35 6.71
N GLY A 43 24.71 -12.50 7.64
CA GLY A 43 23.33 -12.10 7.47
C GLY A 43 23.18 -10.58 7.38
N PHE A 44 22.90 -10.07 6.19
CA PHE A 44 22.34 -8.73 6.02
C PHE A 44 20.92 -8.71 6.61
N VAL A 45 20.76 -8.05 7.74
CA VAL A 45 19.45 -7.76 8.35
C VAL A 45 18.74 -6.73 7.48
N VAL A 46 18.03 -7.20 6.46
CA VAL A 46 16.88 -6.49 5.94
C VAL A 46 15.85 -6.53 7.06
N ALA A 47 15.53 -5.39 7.66
CA ALA A 47 14.47 -5.29 8.67
C ALA A 47 13.13 -5.70 8.06
N ASN A 48 12.90 -7.01 7.97
CA ASN A 48 11.58 -7.57 7.74
C ASN A 48 10.73 -7.24 8.97
N LYS A 49 9.77 -6.35 8.85
CA LYS A 49 8.65 -6.29 9.80
C LYS A 49 7.95 -7.66 9.72
N LYS A 50 8.37 -8.59 10.57
CA LYS A 50 7.67 -9.85 10.79
C LYS A 50 6.28 -9.49 11.29
N VAL A 51 5.26 -9.89 10.55
CA VAL A 51 3.93 -10.09 11.13
C VAL A 51 4.15 -11.17 12.18
N TYR A 52 4.20 -10.76 13.44
CA TYR A 52 4.35 -11.71 14.53
C TYR A 52 3.07 -12.56 14.55
N SER A 53 3.17 -13.80 14.10
CA SER A 53 2.14 -14.79 14.38
C SER A 53 2.01 -14.94 15.89
N LEU A 54 0.86 -15.37 16.39
CA LEU A 54 0.68 -15.70 17.80
C LEU A 54 1.79 -16.64 18.31
N ALA A 55 2.34 -17.50 17.44
CA ALA A 55 3.47 -18.37 17.73
C ALA A 55 4.78 -17.60 17.99
N THR A 56 5.06 -16.53 17.26
CA THR A 56 6.27 -15.71 17.45
C THR A 56 6.18 -14.90 18.75
N VAL A 57 5.01 -14.36 19.05
CA VAL A 57 4.75 -13.66 20.33
C VAL A 57 4.90 -14.62 21.51
N ARG A 58 4.40 -15.85 21.38
CA ARG A 58 4.57 -16.93 22.36
C ARG A 58 6.05 -17.24 22.64
N ASN A 59 6.85 -17.45 21.60
CA ASN A 59 8.26 -17.79 21.78
C ASN A 59 9.04 -16.66 22.48
N ASN A 60 8.78 -15.39 22.12
CA ASN A 60 9.40 -14.25 22.78
C ASN A 60 8.94 -14.08 24.23
N TYR A 61 7.67 -14.39 24.53
CA TYR A 61 7.12 -14.37 25.90
C TYR A 61 7.79 -15.42 26.80
N LEU A 62 7.96 -16.65 26.30
CA LEU A 62 8.59 -17.74 27.07
C LEU A 62 10.08 -17.46 27.33
N LEU A 63 10.80 -16.88 26.36
CA LEU A 63 12.19 -16.46 26.53
C LEU A 63 12.33 -15.35 27.59
N ALA A 64 11.41 -14.39 27.63
CA ALA A 64 11.42 -13.28 28.58
C ALA A 64 11.13 -13.74 30.04
N LYS A 65 10.38 -14.85 30.23
CA LYS A 65 10.14 -15.47 31.54
C LYS A 65 11.21 -16.48 31.96
N GLY A 66 12.35 -16.59 31.24
CA GLY A 66 13.46 -17.45 31.63
C GLY A 66 13.25 -18.95 31.41
N SER A 67 12.23 -19.34 30.65
CA SER A 67 11.97 -20.74 30.31
C SER A 67 12.96 -21.23 29.26
N ARG A 68 13.84 -22.17 29.64
CA ARG A 68 14.90 -22.74 28.77
C ARG A 68 14.44 -23.96 27.94
N THR A 69 13.19 -24.39 28.06
CA THR A 69 12.70 -25.60 27.36
C THR A 69 11.70 -25.24 26.27
N PHE A 70 12.08 -25.53 25.04
CA PHE A 70 11.21 -25.49 23.89
C PHE A 70 10.34 -26.76 23.85
N SER A 71 9.26 -26.80 24.61
CA SER A 71 8.22 -27.82 24.43
C SER A 71 7.27 -27.40 23.32
N THR A 72 7.15 -28.21 22.30
CA THR A 72 6.16 -28.03 21.19
C THR A 72 4.70 -28.09 21.66
N LYS A 73 4.44 -28.53 22.91
CA LYS A 73 3.10 -28.67 23.53
C LYS A 73 2.77 -27.60 24.59
N ALA A 74 3.59 -26.58 24.81
CA ALA A 74 3.27 -25.55 25.80
C ALA A 74 2.03 -24.75 25.34
N SER A 75 1.01 -24.63 26.21
CA SER A 75 -0.20 -23.84 26.00
C SER A 75 0.14 -22.35 25.82
N LEU A 76 -0.70 -21.64 25.06
CA LEU A 76 -0.60 -20.17 24.96
C LEU A 76 -0.80 -19.55 26.36
N PRO A 77 -0.14 -18.39 26.67
CA PRO A 77 -0.49 -17.60 27.83
C PRO A 77 -1.99 -17.30 27.86
N ALA A 78 -2.61 -17.36 29.04
CA ALA A 78 -4.06 -17.30 29.19
C ALA A 78 -4.71 -16.06 28.53
N GLY A 79 -4.05 -14.92 28.59
CA GLY A 79 -4.52 -13.68 27.94
C GLY A 79 -4.51 -13.77 26.42
N LEU A 80 -3.49 -14.39 25.82
CA LEU A 80 -3.39 -14.57 24.37
C LEU A 80 -4.37 -15.64 23.87
N ASP A 81 -4.65 -16.67 24.66
CA ASP A 81 -5.69 -17.66 24.36
C ASP A 81 -7.07 -17.02 24.33
N LYS A 82 -7.38 -16.12 25.28
CA LYS A 82 -8.63 -15.32 25.28
C LYS A 82 -8.78 -14.49 24.02
N LEU A 83 -7.72 -13.81 23.55
CA LEU A 83 -7.74 -13.08 22.26
C LEU A 83 -7.98 -14.02 21.07
N GLY A 84 -7.37 -15.20 21.08
CA GLY A 84 -7.57 -16.23 20.06
C GLY A 84 -9.03 -16.71 20.01
N LYS A 85 -9.62 -17.02 21.17
CA LYS A 85 -11.03 -17.40 21.32
C LYS A 85 -11.97 -16.28 20.89
N LEU A 86 -11.69 -15.03 21.28
CA LEU A 86 -12.46 -13.86 20.87
C LEU A 86 -12.51 -13.75 19.33
N ARG A 87 -11.38 -13.88 18.65
CA ARG A 87 -11.31 -13.86 17.18
C ARG A 87 -12.07 -15.03 16.55
N LEU A 88 -11.93 -16.24 17.10
CA LEU A 88 -12.60 -17.43 16.59
C LEU A 88 -14.12 -17.28 16.68
N ASN A 89 -14.64 -16.82 17.83
CA ASN A 89 -16.07 -16.62 18.05
C ASN A 89 -16.64 -15.57 17.08
N ASN A 90 -15.94 -14.44 16.90
CA ASN A 90 -16.35 -13.40 15.95
C ASN A 90 -16.16 -13.81 14.47
N THR A 91 -15.36 -14.85 14.19
CA THR A 91 -15.27 -15.43 12.84
C THR A 91 -16.49 -16.33 12.57
N LYS A 92 -16.97 -17.06 13.58
CA LYS A 92 -18.17 -17.91 13.50
C LYS A 92 -19.43 -17.08 13.41
N ASP A 93 -19.56 -16.07 14.28
CA ASP A 93 -20.68 -15.15 14.32
C ASP A 93 -20.18 -13.69 14.18
N LYS A 94 -20.43 -13.09 13.02
CA LYS A 94 -20.03 -11.72 12.72
C LYS A 94 -20.86 -10.65 13.43
N ASN A 95 -21.97 -11.03 14.04
CA ASN A 95 -22.87 -10.14 14.78
C ASN A 95 -22.79 -10.32 16.29
N LEU A 96 -21.90 -11.20 16.77
CA LEU A 96 -21.72 -11.48 18.19
C LEU A 96 -21.46 -10.21 19.00
N ILE A 97 -22.22 -10.01 20.06
CA ILE A 97 -22.00 -8.95 21.06
C ILE A 97 -20.96 -9.46 22.06
N ASN A 98 -19.88 -8.71 22.21
CA ASN A 98 -18.73 -9.09 23.03
C ASN A 98 -18.76 -8.34 24.36
N ARG A 99 -18.50 -9.06 25.46
CA ARG A 99 -18.45 -8.55 26.84
C ARG A 99 -17.09 -8.77 27.46
N ASN A 100 -16.79 -8.08 28.55
CA ASN A 100 -15.54 -8.20 29.31
C ASN A 100 -14.28 -7.94 28.48
N ILE A 101 -14.35 -6.98 27.56
CA ILE A 101 -13.24 -6.63 26.66
C ILE A 101 -12.16 -5.85 27.41
N LEU A 102 -12.55 -5.04 28.40
CA LEU A 102 -11.60 -4.34 29.26
C LEU A 102 -10.70 -5.33 30.01
N ASP A 103 -11.25 -6.44 30.51
CA ASP A 103 -10.47 -7.48 31.18
C ASP A 103 -9.44 -8.15 30.26
N ILE A 104 -9.75 -8.27 28.97
CA ILE A 104 -8.82 -8.79 27.96
C ILE A 104 -7.73 -7.75 27.70
N VAL A 105 -8.07 -6.47 27.53
CA VAL A 105 -7.13 -5.39 27.29
C VAL A 105 -6.20 -5.16 28.49
N ALA A 106 -6.74 -5.23 29.73
CA ALA A 106 -6.00 -5.09 30.97
C ALA A 106 -5.21 -6.33 31.37
N ASN A 107 -5.30 -7.43 30.62
CA ASN A 107 -4.54 -8.64 30.92
C ASN A 107 -3.04 -8.44 30.69
N GLU A 108 -2.20 -8.84 31.65
CA GLU A 108 -0.75 -8.65 31.60
C GLU A 108 -0.09 -9.31 30.38
N ASP A 109 -0.57 -10.48 29.95
CA ASP A 109 -0.03 -11.16 28.77
C ASP A 109 -0.33 -10.36 27.50
N VAL A 110 -1.51 -9.72 27.42
CA VAL A 110 -1.93 -8.87 26.29
C VAL A 110 -1.12 -7.56 26.28
N LEU A 111 -0.96 -6.93 27.45
CA LEU A 111 -0.14 -5.72 27.61
C LEU A 111 1.33 -5.99 27.26
N PHE A 112 1.85 -7.15 27.68
CA PHE A 112 3.22 -7.56 27.34
C PHE A 112 3.37 -7.84 25.84
N ALA A 113 2.38 -8.48 25.21
CA ALA A 113 2.35 -8.69 23.76
C ALA A 113 2.30 -7.35 23.00
N ALA A 114 1.53 -6.38 23.49
CA ALA A 114 1.48 -5.03 22.96
C ALA A 114 2.84 -4.31 23.06
N TYR A 115 3.50 -4.43 24.21
CA TYR A 115 4.87 -3.91 24.42
C TYR A 115 5.87 -4.55 23.45
N GLN A 116 5.87 -5.87 23.29
CA GLN A 116 6.76 -6.57 22.37
C GLN A 116 6.55 -6.12 20.92
N LYS A 117 5.31 -5.91 20.51
CA LYS A 117 4.99 -5.39 19.16
C LYS A 117 5.55 -3.98 18.95
N LEU A 118 5.54 -3.14 19.97
CA LEU A 118 6.05 -1.78 19.93
C LEU A 118 7.57 -1.69 20.00
N LYS A 119 8.21 -2.49 20.85
CA LYS A 119 9.66 -2.46 21.11
C LYS A 119 10.48 -2.57 19.81
N TYR A 120 10.03 -3.35 18.85
CA TYR A 120 10.71 -3.54 17.56
C TYR A 120 10.18 -2.64 16.44
N SER A 121 9.30 -1.67 16.76
CA SER A 121 8.76 -0.76 15.76
C SER A 121 9.66 0.47 15.60
N PRO A 122 9.85 0.99 14.36
CA PRO A 122 10.55 2.27 14.16
C PRO A 122 9.86 3.39 14.97
N GLY A 123 10.66 4.24 15.63
CA GLY A 123 10.15 5.33 16.46
C GLY A 123 9.69 4.91 17.87
N ASN A 124 10.02 3.69 18.32
CA ASN A 124 9.73 3.20 19.68
C ASN A 124 10.33 4.10 20.77
N ILE A 125 11.53 4.62 20.55
CA ILE A 125 12.26 5.51 21.47
C ILE A 125 11.80 6.99 21.38
N THR A 126 10.85 7.32 20.48
CA THR A 126 10.39 8.71 20.34
C THR A 126 9.51 9.08 21.52
N LYS A 127 9.93 10.08 22.28
CA LYS A 127 9.26 10.60 23.47
C LYS A 127 7.92 11.27 23.12
N GLY A 128 6.92 11.08 23.97
CA GLY A 128 5.65 11.78 23.93
C GLY A 128 5.76 13.22 24.45
N VAL A 129 4.79 13.63 25.26
CA VAL A 129 4.83 14.87 26.05
C VAL A 129 5.70 14.73 27.29
N ASP A 130 5.88 13.51 27.75
CA ASP A 130 6.77 13.12 28.85
C ASP A 130 8.16 12.71 28.34
N THR A 131 9.06 12.49 29.29
CA THR A 131 10.42 12.01 29.04
C THR A 131 10.50 10.48 29.00
N GLU A 132 9.38 9.77 29.24
CA GLU A 132 9.35 8.31 29.28
C GLU A 132 9.69 7.68 27.92
N THR A 133 10.37 6.55 27.97
CA THR A 133 10.65 5.70 26.81
C THR A 133 10.14 4.28 27.08
N LEU A 134 10.29 3.37 26.12
CA LEU A 134 9.96 1.94 26.32
C LEU A 134 11.07 1.18 27.04
N ASP A 135 12.18 1.84 27.37
CA ASP A 135 13.27 1.24 28.11
C ASP A 135 12.93 1.20 29.60
N ALA A 136 13.55 0.27 30.34
CA ALA A 136 13.35 0.10 31.79
C ALA A 136 11.90 -0.28 32.24
N ILE A 137 11.06 -0.79 31.33
CA ILE A 137 9.75 -1.35 31.70
C ILE A 137 9.98 -2.75 32.31
N ASN A 138 9.56 -2.91 33.58
CA ASN A 138 9.65 -4.16 34.33
C ASN A 138 8.26 -4.82 34.52
N VAL A 139 8.24 -6.00 35.16
CA VAL A 139 6.99 -6.77 35.38
C VAL A 139 6.03 -6.02 36.29
N ALA A 140 6.53 -5.36 37.35
CA ALA A 140 5.71 -4.59 38.28
C ALA A 140 4.96 -3.43 37.59
N TRP A 141 5.59 -2.83 36.58
CA TRP A 141 4.97 -1.80 35.77
C TRP A 141 3.69 -2.28 35.06
N PHE A 142 3.67 -3.52 34.54
CA PHE A 142 2.48 -4.12 33.93
C PHE A 142 1.37 -4.39 34.94
N ALA A 143 1.73 -4.84 36.16
CA ALA A 143 0.77 -5.08 37.24
C ALA A 143 0.09 -3.76 37.67
N ASN A 144 0.85 -2.65 37.80
CA ASN A 144 0.31 -1.34 38.11
C ASN A 144 -0.60 -0.83 36.98
N LEU A 145 -0.18 -0.96 35.73
CA LEU A 145 -1.01 -0.58 34.58
C LEU A 145 -2.31 -1.36 34.50
N LYS A 146 -2.27 -2.67 34.77
CA LYS A 146 -3.48 -3.50 34.87
C LYS A 146 -4.44 -3.01 35.97
N LYS A 147 -3.91 -2.66 37.17
CA LYS A 147 -4.69 -2.08 38.26
C LYS A 147 -5.36 -0.78 37.81
N ASP A 148 -4.60 0.15 37.23
CA ASP A 148 -5.10 1.44 36.74
C ASP A 148 -6.23 1.29 35.71
N LEU A 149 -6.10 0.34 34.79
CA LEU A 149 -7.11 0.06 33.78
C LEU A 149 -8.40 -0.51 34.39
N ARG A 150 -8.29 -1.46 35.32
CA ARG A 150 -9.45 -2.12 35.96
C ARG A 150 -10.21 -1.18 36.91
N THR A 151 -9.49 -0.31 37.60
CA THR A 151 -10.11 0.68 38.52
C THR A 151 -10.60 1.95 37.79
N ASN A 152 -10.51 1.96 36.45
CA ASN A 152 -10.81 3.13 35.61
C ASN A 152 -9.98 4.39 35.95
N ALA A 153 -8.87 4.23 36.68
CA ALA A 153 -7.96 5.32 37.07
C ALA A 153 -7.05 5.76 35.91
N PHE A 154 -6.85 4.88 34.91
CA PHE A 154 -6.00 5.20 33.77
C PHE A 154 -6.52 6.40 32.97
N GLN A 155 -5.61 7.35 32.66
CA GLN A 155 -5.87 8.50 31.82
C GLN A 155 -4.81 8.57 30.71
N PHE A 156 -5.22 8.82 29.48
CA PHE A 156 -4.30 9.08 28.37
C PHE A 156 -3.69 10.47 28.51
N LYS A 157 -2.39 10.58 28.27
CA LYS A 157 -1.70 11.87 28.14
C LYS A 157 -1.98 12.49 26.78
N PRO A 158 -1.99 13.83 26.65
CA PRO A 158 -2.11 14.49 25.35
C PRO A 158 -0.99 14.02 24.40
N ALA A 159 -1.29 13.83 23.13
CA ALA A 159 -0.26 13.50 22.15
C ALA A 159 0.62 14.74 21.88
N ARG A 160 1.93 14.60 21.80
CA ARG A 160 2.83 15.66 21.33
C ARG A 160 2.67 15.84 19.84
N ARG A 161 2.16 16.99 19.39
CA ARG A 161 1.95 17.29 17.97
C ARG A 161 3.20 17.83 17.32
N LEU A 162 3.59 17.22 16.20
CA LEU A 162 4.60 17.71 15.29
C LEU A 162 3.98 17.96 13.91
N GLU A 163 4.42 19.01 13.26
CA GLU A 163 4.02 19.29 11.88
C GLU A 163 5.11 18.84 10.91
N ILE A 164 4.80 17.84 10.08
CA ILE A 164 5.69 17.33 9.06
C ILE A 164 5.36 18.00 7.73
N PRO A 165 6.30 18.73 7.09
CA PRO A 165 6.06 19.34 5.80
C PRO A 165 5.65 18.30 4.75
N LYS A 166 4.63 18.59 3.95
CA LYS A 166 4.34 17.79 2.74
C LYS A 166 5.42 18.10 1.68
N PRO A 167 5.63 17.18 0.73
CA PRO A 167 6.66 17.34 -0.30
C PRO A 167 6.65 18.71 -1.01
N ASN A 168 5.49 19.32 -1.18
CA ASN A 168 5.34 20.65 -1.81
C ASN A 168 5.69 21.84 -0.91
N GLY A 169 6.13 21.59 0.33
CA GLY A 169 6.57 22.62 1.28
C GLY A 169 5.50 23.60 1.80
N LYS A 170 4.36 23.71 1.12
CA LYS A 170 3.29 24.68 1.41
C LYS A 170 2.28 24.22 2.47
N VAL A 171 2.20 22.94 2.74
CA VAL A 171 1.21 22.34 3.65
C VAL A 171 1.88 21.31 4.54
N THR A 172 1.58 21.33 5.84
CA THR A 172 2.08 20.37 6.81
C THR A 172 1.08 19.22 7.04
N ARG A 173 1.57 18.14 7.62
CA ARG A 173 0.76 17.05 8.19
C ARG A 173 0.96 17.06 9.70
N PRO A 174 -0.10 17.17 10.49
CA PRO A 174 0.02 17.00 11.93
C PRO A 174 0.28 15.54 12.27
N LEU A 175 1.33 15.26 13.04
CA LEU A 175 1.63 13.94 13.59
C LEU A 175 1.55 13.99 15.11
N GLY A 176 0.64 13.24 15.71
CA GLY A 176 0.55 13.07 17.15
C GLY A 176 1.45 11.95 17.64
N ILE A 177 2.32 12.23 18.59
CA ILE A 177 3.19 11.24 19.24
C ILE A 177 2.68 11.02 20.65
N ALA A 178 2.03 9.86 20.86
CA ALA A 178 1.57 9.43 22.17
C ALA A 178 2.73 9.03 23.08
N SER A 179 2.53 9.08 24.39
CA SER A 179 3.50 8.57 25.39
C SER A 179 3.70 7.05 25.23
N PRO A 180 4.83 6.47 25.69
CA PRO A 180 5.07 5.03 25.61
C PRO A 180 3.99 4.21 26.33
N ARG A 181 3.53 4.64 27.49
CA ARG A 181 2.45 4.02 28.26
C ARG A 181 1.14 3.97 27.44
N ASP A 182 0.76 5.08 26.84
CA ASP A 182 -0.42 5.20 26.01
C ASP A 182 -0.32 4.32 24.74
N LYS A 183 0.87 4.24 24.14
CA LYS A 183 1.10 3.36 22.98
C LYS A 183 0.87 1.90 23.32
N ILE A 184 1.23 1.43 24.53
CA ILE A 184 0.99 0.05 24.96
C ILE A 184 -0.51 -0.20 25.10
N VAL A 185 -1.24 0.67 25.81
CA VAL A 185 -2.70 0.54 25.99
C VAL A 185 -3.42 0.61 24.65
N GLN A 186 -3.10 1.57 23.80
CA GLN A 186 -3.66 1.66 22.44
C GLN A 186 -3.39 0.40 21.61
N THR A 187 -2.21 -0.22 21.78
CA THR A 187 -1.88 -1.47 21.06
C THR A 187 -2.69 -2.65 21.62
N ALA A 188 -2.91 -2.72 22.92
CA ALA A 188 -3.76 -3.75 23.53
C ALA A 188 -5.24 -3.60 23.08
N MET A 189 -5.75 -2.34 23.05
CA MET A 189 -7.07 -2.04 22.47
C MET A 189 -7.15 -2.45 20.99
N LEU A 190 -6.11 -2.14 20.19
CA LEU A 190 -6.04 -2.54 18.78
C LEU A 190 -6.13 -4.07 18.63
N LEU A 191 -5.44 -4.85 19.46
CA LEU A 191 -5.48 -6.32 19.40
C LEU A 191 -6.89 -6.87 19.66
N ALA A 192 -7.61 -6.30 20.64
CA ALA A 192 -8.99 -6.68 20.95
C ALA A 192 -9.94 -6.27 19.81
N LEU A 193 -9.84 -5.03 19.30
CA LEU A 193 -10.65 -4.55 18.19
C LEU A 193 -10.39 -5.34 16.89
N GLU A 194 -9.13 -5.68 16.57
CA GLU A 194 -8.80 -6.55 15.44
C GLU A 194 -9.43 -7.94 15.58
N ALA A 195 -9.46 -8.52 16.80
CA ALA A 195 -10.07 -9.81 17.03
C ALA A 195 -11.60 -9.81 16.78
N ILE A 196 -12.26 -8.69 17.08
CA ILE A 196 -13.71 -8.52 16.95
C ILE A 196 -14.12 -8.13 15.54
N PHE A 197 -13.50 -7.09 14.96
CA PHE A 197 -13.99 -6.44 13.74
C PHE A 197 -13.35 -6.97 12.45
N GLU A 198 -12.10 -7.47 12.48
CA GLU A 198 -11.43 -7.97 11.26
C GLU A 198 -12.23 -9.07 10.52
N PRO A 199 -12.88 -10.02 11.20
CA PRO A 199 -13.72 -11.03 10.54
C PRO A 199 -14.94 -10.46 9.81
N SER A 200 -15.48 -9.31 10.25
CA SER A 200 -16.66 -8.69 9.65
C SER A 200 -16.34 -7.76 8.49
N PHE A 201 -15.10 -7.25 8.38
CA PHE A 201 -14.75 -6.34 7.30
C PHE A 201 -14.85 -7.00 5.93
N HIS A 202 -15.38 -6.24 4.97
CA HIS A 202 -15.55 -6.73 3.60
C HIS A 202 -14.21 -7.02 2.91
N THR A 203 -14.21 -7.97 1.98
CA THR A 203 -13.01 -8.40 1.25
C THR A 203 -12.40 -7.30 0.40
N HIS A 204 -13.21 -6.36 -0.09
CA HIS A 204 -12.80 -5.21 -0.92
C HIS A 204 -12.13 -4.07 -0.14
N SER A 205 -12.10 -4.14 1.19
CA SER A 205 -11.36 -3.20 2.03
C SER A 205 -9.95 -3.72 2.33
N HIS A 206 -8.91 -2.92 2.06
CA HIS A 206 -7.50 -3.35 2.10
C HIS A 206 -6.58 -2.54 3.01
N GLY A 207 -6.87 -1.26 3.27
CA GLY A 207 -6.01 -0.40 4.07
C GLY A 207 -6.02 -0.73 5.55
N PHE A 208 -4.87 -0.65 6.22
CA PHE A 208 -4.72 -0.84 7.66
C PHE A 208 -5.19 -2.20 8.21
N ARG A 209 -5.24 -3.23 7.41
CA ARG A 209 -5.71 -4.56 7.78
C ARG A 209 -4.58 -5.59 7.77
N PRO A 210 -4.57 -6.56 8.71
CA PRO A 210 -3.60 -7.65 8.70
C PRO A 210 -3.61 -8.45 7.39
N GLY A 211 -2.43 -8.69 6.83
CA GLY A 211 -2.31 -9.48 5.59
C GLY A 211 -2.75 -8.77 4.30
N LYS A 212 -3.25 -7.52 4.39
CA LYS A 212 -3.65 -6.71 3.24
C LYS A 212 -2.75 -5.50 3.06
N GLY A 213 -2.65 -4.98 1.83
CA GLY A 213 -1.80 -3.85 1.49
C GLY A 213 -2.08 -3.33 0.08
N CYS A 214 -1.30 -2.36 -0.40
CA CYS A 214 -1.47 -1.78 -1.73
C CYS A 214 -1.44 -2.85 -2.84
N HIS A 215 -0.56 -3.86 -2.72
CA HIS A 215 -0.48 -4.94 -3.70
C HIS A 215 -1.73 -5.82 -3.75
N THR A 216 -2.37 -6.09 -2.61
CA THR A 216 -3.61 -6.88 -2.58
C THR A 216 -4.76 -6.11 -3.20
N ALA A 217 -4.86 -4.79 -2.94
CA ALA A 217 -5.86 -3.91 -3.55
C ALA A 217 -5.68 -3.81 -5.08
N LEU A 218 -4.44 -3.54 -5.54
CA LEU A 218 -4.14 -3.45 -6.96
C LEU A 218 -4.29 -4.80 -7.69
N LYS A 219 -4.00 -5.93 -7.02
CA LYS A 219 -4.27 -7.27 -7.55
C LYS A 219 -5.77 -7.50 -7.75
N GLU A 220 -6.58 -7.05 -6.82
CA GLU A 220 -8.03 -7.13 -6.92
C GLU A 220 -8.53 -6.27 -8.09
N VAL A 221 -8.10 -5.00 -8.20
CA VAL A 221 -8.42 -4.16 -9.36
C VAL A 221 -8.05 -4.86 -10.66
N LYS A 222 -6.84 -5.42 -10.79
CA LYS A 222 -6.41 -6.12 -12.00
C LYS A 222 -7.27 -7.34 -12.36
N ASN A 223 -7.81 -8.02 -11.37
CA ASN A 223 -8.56 -9.25 -11.57
C ASN A 223 -10.07 -9.01 -11.77
N THR A 224 -10.65 -8.02 -11.09
CA THR A 224 -12.10 -7.83 -11.04
C THR A 224 -12.63 -6.69 -11.91
N PHE A 225 -11.81 -5.68 -12.26
CA PHE A 225 -12.22 -4.51 -13.05
C PHE A 225 -12.11 -4.74 -14.57
N ALA A 226 -12.30 -5.98 -15.02
CA ALA A 226 -12.27 -6.27 -16.44
C ALA A 226 -13.47 -5.64 -17.16
N GLY A 227 -13.21 -4.97 -18.28
CA GLY A 227 -14.23 -4.42 -19.16
C GLY A 227 -14.91 -3.13 -18.68
N VAL A 228 -14.43 -2.48 -17.61
CA VAL A 228 -14.95 -1.19 -17.14
C VAL A 228 -14.76 -0.09 -18.17
N ASN A 229 -15.73 0.84 -18.23
CA ASN A 229 -15.71 2.00 -19.10
C ASN A 229 -15.22 3.26 -18.39
N TRP A 230 -15.53 3.37 -17.09
CA TRP A 230 -15.24 4.53 -16.27
C TRP A 230 -14.66 4.13 -14.93
N PHE A 231 -13.82 5.00 -14.38
CA PHE A 231 -13.36 4.94 -13.00
C PHE A 231 -13.89 6.15 -12.23
N ILE A 232 -14.34 5.92 -11.00
CA ILE A 232 -14.58 6.97 -10.00
C ILE A 232 -13.46 6.84 -8.98
N GLU A 233 -12.59 7.84 -8.91
CA GLU A 233 -11.51 7.97 -7.96
C GLU A 233 -12.04 8.77 -6.76
N GLY A 234 -12.16 8.19 -5.58
CA GLY A 234 -12.70 8.85 -4.41
C GLY A 234 -11.66 8.99 -3.29
N ASP A 235 -11.65 10.15 -2.63
CA ASP A 235 -10.80 10.48 -1.48
C ASP A 235 -11.63 11.22 -0.43
N ILE A 236 -11.66 10.72 0.82
CA ILE A 236 -12.39 11.36 1.92
C ILE A 236 -11.50 12.44 2.52
N SER A 237 -12.00 13.67 2.57
CA SER A 237 -11.27 14.83 3.10
C SER A 237 -10.98 14.67 4.58
N LYS A 238 -9.71 14.88 4.98
CA LYS A 238 -9.29 14.94 6.40
C LYS A 238 -9.90 13.83 7.27
N CYS A 239 -10.03 12.61 6.73
CA CYS A 239 -10.77 11.51 7.32
C CYS A 239 -10.51 11.30 8.82
N PHE A 240 -9.23 11.30 9.26
CA PHE A 240 -8.88 11.13 10.67
C PHE A 240 -9.22 12.34 11.54
N ASP A 241 -9.32 13.53 10.97
CA ASP A 241 -9.60 14.76 11.70
C ASP A 241 -11.12 15.06 11.76
N SER A 242 -11.95 14.31 11.01
CA SER A 242 -13.39 14.55 10.86
C SER A 242 -14.29 13.52 11.54
N PHE A 243 -13.74 12.48 12.20
CA PHE A 243 -14.57 11.48 12.88
C PHE A 243 -15.43 12.10 13.96
N ASP A 244 -16.75 11.93 13.85
CA ASP A 244 -17.67 12.21 14.94
C ASP A 244 -17.49 11.15 16.03
N HIS A 245 -17.08 11.56 17.24
CA HIS A 245 -16.81 10.65 18.35
C HIS A 245 -18.07 9.87 18.75
N LYS A 246 -19.26 10.49 18.69
CA LYS A 246 -20.52 9.83 19.06
C LYS A 246 -20.85 8.70 18.07
N LEU A 247 -20.76 8.98 16.77
CA LEU A 247 -20.97 7.95 15.72
C LEU A 247 -19.96 6.83 15.83
N LEU A 248 -18.70 7.15 16.07
CA LEU A 248 -17.64 6.15 16.20
C LEU A 248 -17.87 5.21 17.41
N ILE A 249 -18.23 5.80 18.56
CA ILE A 249 -18.55 5.02 19.76
C ILE A 249 -19.79 4.15 19.55
N GLN A 250 -20.83 4.69 18.94
CA GLN A 250 -22.03 3.92 18.59
C GLN A 250 -21.69 2.74 17.66
N ALA A 251 -20.81 2.95 16.68
CA ALA A 251 -20.36 1.89 15.78
C ALA A 251 -19.60 0.77 16.53
N VAL A 252 -18.79 1.13 17.52
CA VAL A 252 -18.08 0.15 18.37
C VAL A 252 -19.05 -0.53 19.34
N ALA A 253 -19.95 0.20 19.99
CA ALA A 253 -20.91 -0.30 20.97
C ALA A 253 -21.91 -1.32 20.38
N ARG A 254 -22.17 -1.28 19.06
CA ARG A 254 -22.98 -2.32 18.38
C ARG A 254 -22.41 -3.73 18.52
N ARG A 255 -21.12 -3.86 18.79
CA ARG A 255 -20.42 -5.16 18.87
C ARG A 255 -19.73 -5.38 20.21
N ILE A 256 -19.63 -4.35 21.06
CA ILE A 256 -18.97 -4.38 22.36
C ILE A 256 -19.92 -3.81 23.41
N ASP A 257 -20.44 -4.70 24.27
CA ASP A 257 -21.25 -4.38 25.44
C ASP A 257 -20.35 -4.45 26.69
N ASP A 258 -19.49 -3.44 26.82
CA ASP A 258 -18.55 -3.31 27.94
C ASP A 258 -18.31 -1.81 28.23
N LYS A 259 -18.99 -1.31 29.27
CA LYS A 259 -18.91 0.10 29.68
C LYS A 259 -17.47 0.54 29.95
N GLY A 260 -16.68 -0.29 30.64
CA GLY A 260 -15.29 0.04 30.98
C GLY A 260 -14.42 0.20 29.73
N PHE A 261 -14.61 -0.67 28.72
CA PHE A 261 -13.89 -0.52 27.44
C PHE A 261 -14.36 0.72 26.66
N ILE A 262 -15.66 0.99 26.62
CA ILE A 262 -16.22 2.17 25.97
C ILE A 262 -15.72 3.46 26.64
N ASP A 263 -15.66 3.51 27.99
CA ASP A 263 -15.08 4.64 28.73
C ASP A 263 -13.60 4.83 28.41
N LEU A 264 -12.82 3.74 28.33
CA LEU A 264 -11.42 3.79 27.94
C LEU A 264 -11.25 4.35 26.50
N LEU A 265 -12.13 3.94 25.57
CA LEU A 265 -12.14 4.47 24.21
C LEU A 265 -12.48 5.96 24.18
N HIS A 266 -13.47 6.41 24.98
CA HIS A 266 -13.79 7.82 25.14
C HIS A 266 -12.59 8.63 25.66
N LYS A 267 -11.88 8.12 26.68
CA LYS A 267 -10.67 8.74 27.20
C LYS A 267 -9.59 8.87 26.12
N ALA A 268 -9.40 7.82 25.29
CA ALA A 268 -8.43 7.85 24.19
C ALA A 268 -8.77 8.89 23.11
N LEU A 269 -10.05 9.06 22.78
CA LEU A 269 -10.51 10.04 21.79
C LEU A 269 -10.40 11.49 22.32
N ARG A 270 -10.63 11.71 23.61
CA ARG A 270 -10.60 13.03 24.27
C ARG A 270 -9.23 13.43 24.82
N ALA A 271 -8.22 12.57 24.73
CA ALA A 271 -6.87 12.82 25.25
C ALA A 271 -6.22 14.10 24.70
N GLY A 272 -6.63 14.57 23.51
CA GLY A 272 -6.17 15.78 22.89
C GLY A 272 -4.70 15.74 22.47
N TYR A 273 -4.15 16.94 22.22
CA TYR A 273 -2.74 17.09 21.87
C TYR A 273 -2.13 18.38 22.39
N LEU A 274 -0.82 18.35 22.60
CA LEU A 274 -0.02 19.50 22.96
C LEU A 274 0.73 20.01 21.72
N PHE A 275 0.56 21.30 21.40
CA PHE A 275 1.24 21.95 20.30
C PHE A 275 1.73 23.35 20.72
N GLN A 276 3.03 23.60 20.56
CA GLN A 276 3.67 24.87 20.95
C GLN A 276 3.32 25.31 22.40
N GLY A 277 3.35 24.36 23.33
CA GLY A 277 3.06 24.62 24.75
C GLY A 277 1.57 24.76 25.10
N LYS A 278 0.66 24.75 24.09
CA LYS A 278 -0.80 24.87 24.32
C LYS A 278 -1.49 23.53 24.19
N PHE A 279 -2.44 23.25 25.07
CA PHE A 279 -3.30 22.07 25.04
C PHE A 279 -4.53 22.30 24.14
N PHE A 280 -4.85 21.31 23.34
CA PHE A 280 -6.03 21.29 22.47
C PHE A 280 -6.80 20.00 22.69
N SER A 281 -8.09 20.11 23.00
CA SER A 281 -9.01 18.98 23.09
C SER A 281 -10.03 19.05 21.95
N PRO A 282 -9.79 18.38 20.82
CA PRO A 282 -10.72 18.41 19.71
C PRO A 282 -11.98 17.61 20.04
N SER A 283 -13.14 18.12 19.65
CA SER A 283 -14.44 17.43 19.75
C SER A 283 -14.65 16.40 18.64
N LEU A 284 -13.83 16.44 17.58
CA LEU A 284 -13.89 15.60 16.41
C LEU A 284 -12.52 14.99 16.12
N GLY A 285 -12.53 13.88 15.43
CA GLY A 285 -11.33 13.26 14.89
C GLY A 285 -10.53 12.44 15.89
N THR A 286 -9.45 11.88 15.38
CA THR A 286 -8.46 11.13 16.15
C THR A 286 -7.07 11.63 15.80
N PRO A 287 -6.12 11.71 16.75
CA PRO A 287 -4.77 12.18 16.44
C PRO A 287 -4.13 11.35 15.33
N GLN A 288 -3.64 12.01 14.27
CA GLN A 288 -2.84 11.32 13.25
C GLN A 288 -1.56 10.80 13.88
N GLY A 289 -1.42 9.48 13.98
CA GLY A 289 -0.31 8.82 14.67
C GLY A 289 -0.74 8.00 15.89
N SER A 290 -2.00 8.09 16.31
CA SER A 290 -2.58 7.16 17.28
C SER A 290 -2.63 5.75 16.70
N ILE A 291 -2.29 4.74 17.50
CA ILE A 291 -2.19 3.33 17.07
C ILE A 291 -3.57 2.75 16.78
N VAL A 292 -4.60 3.22 17.47
CA VAL A 292 -5.99 2.73 17.34
C VAL A 292 -6.72 3.41 16.17
N SER A 293 -6.34 4.63 15.79
CA SER A 293 -7.05 5.39 14.75
C SER A 293 -7.27 4.64 13.44
N PRO A 294 -6.32 3.84 12.91
CA PRO A 294 -6.53 3.09 11.67
C PRO A 294 -7.66 2.05 11.71
N ILE A 295 -7.81 1.31 12.83
CA ILE A 295 -8.90 0.34 12.94
C ILE A 295 -10.24 1.04 13.17
N LEU A 296 -10.26 2.11 13.95
CA LEU A 296 -11.46 2.94 14.15
C LEU A 296 -11.97 3.53 12.82
N CYS A 297 -11.04 3.98 11.96
CA CYS A 297 -11.35 4.39 10.60
C CYS A 297 -12.03 3.26 9.81
N ASN A 298 -11.50 2.04 9.86
CA ASN A 298 -12.09 0.91 9.15
C ASN A 298 -13.45 0.50 9.73
N ILE A 299 -13.66 0.59 11.04
CA ILE A 299 -14.95 0.32 11.68
C ILE A 299 -16.02 1.29 11.16
N LEU A 300 -15.71 2.59 11.11
CA LEU A 300 -16.66 3.59 10.63
C LEU A 300 -16.87 3.48 9.11
N LEU A 301 -15.82 3.32 8.33
CA LEU A 301 -15.93 3.19 6.87
C LEU A 301 -16.47 1.82 6.40
N HIS A 302 -16.63 0.87 7.30
CA HIS A 302 -17.34 -0.38 6.98
C HIS A 302 -18.81 -0.12 6.58
N TYR A 303 -19.45 0.90 7.17
CA TYR A 303 -20.80 1.33 6.76
C TYR A 303 -20.82 1.85 5.31
N LEU A 304 -19.79 2.59 4.90
CA LEU A 304 -19.61 2.99 3.50
C LEU A 304 -19.42 1.76 2.59
N ASP A 305 -18.63 0.76 3.02
CA ASP A 305 -18.43 -0.46 2.24
C ASP A 305 -19.76 -1.19 2.01
N VAL A 306 -20.58 -1.34 3.04
CA VAL A 306 -21.92 -1.95 2.94
C VAL A 306 -22.81 -1.14 2.02
N PHE A 307 -22.89 0.18 2.18
CA PHE A 307 -23.68 1.06 1.33
C PHE A 307 -23.30 0.95 -0.16
N ILE A 308 -22.00 0.96 -0.47
CA ILE A 308 -21.52 0.82 -1.86
C ILE A 308 -21.88 -0.57 -2.42
N LEU A 309 -21.91 -1.60 -1.58
CA LEU A 309 -22.30 -2.94 -2.03
C LEU A 309 -23.80 -3.03 -2.31
N THR A 310 -24.65 -2.39 -1.50
CA THR A 310 -26.09 -2.25 -1.81
C THR A 310 -26.29 -1.49 -3.12
N LEU A 311 -25.61 -0.34 -3.30
CA LEU A 311 -25.64 0.38 -4.57
C LEU A 311 -25.20 -0.47 -5.77
N LYS A 312 -24.24 -1.37 -5.55
CA LYS A 312 -23.77 -2.29 -6.59
C LYS A 312 -24.85 -3.31 -6.95
N GLU A 313 -25.55 -3.85 -5.98
CA GLU A 313 -26.66 -4.81 -6.20
C GLU A 313 -27.79 -4.16 -7.01
N ASP A 314 -28.17 -2.94 -6.67
CA ASP A 314 -29.19 -2.17 -7.39
C ASP A 314 -28.75 -1.77 -8.81
N PHE A 315 -27.45 -1.51 -9.00
CA PHE A 315 -26.92 -1.03 -10.28
C PHE A 315 -26.64 -2.16 -11.29
N ASP A 316 -26.23 -3.35 -10.81
CA ASP A 316 -25.80 -4.45 -11.67
C ASP A 316 -27.00 -5.05 -12.41
N THR A 317 -27.09 -4.83 -13.75
CA THR A 317 -28.18 -5.30 -14.60
C THR A 317 -27.72 -6.21 -15.73
N GLY A 318 -28.59 -7.13 -16.18
CA GLY A 318 -28.33 -8.09 -17.23
C GLY A 318 -27.32 -9.20 -16.81
N THR A 319 -27.48 -10.42 -17.29
CA THR A 319 -26.57 -11.55 -16.99
C THR A 319 -25.29 -11.51 -17.83
N ARG A 320 -25.41 -11.12 -19.10
CA ARG A 320 -24.30 -10.99 -20.06
C ARG A 320 -24.66 -10.01 -21.18
N ARG A 321 -23.63 -9.39 -21.78
CA ARG A 321 -23.79 -8.46 -22.90
C ARG A 321 -24.51 -9.14 -24.08
N LYS A 322 -25.35 -8.40 -24.80
CA LYS A 322 -26.02 -8.85 -26.01
C LYS A 322 -25.02 -9.28 -27.08
N THR A 323 -25.43 -10.22 -27.93
CA THR A 323 -24.62 -10.65 -29.07
C THR A 323 -24.56 -9.53 -30.10
N ASN A 324 -23.39 -9.29 -30.68
CA ASN A 324 -23.21 -8.32 -31.75
C ASN A 324 -23.96 -8.78 -33.00
N PRO A 325 -24.92 -8.01 -33.53
CA PRO A 325 -25.70 -8.38 -34.72
C PRO A 325 -24.83 -8.62 -35.95
N GLN A 326 -23.82 -7.78 -36.18
CA GLN A 326 -22.87 -7.98 -37.31
C GLN A 326 -22.12 -9.29 -37.19
N TRP A 327 -21.61 -9.61 -35.99
CA TRP A 327 -20.93 -10.88 -35.73
C TRP A 327 -21.88 -12.06 -36.01
N ARG A 328 -23.14 -11.98 -35.55
CA ARG A 328 -24.13 -13.04 -35.77
C ARG A 328 -24.43 -13.23 -37.27
N LYS A 329 -24.62 -12.12 -38.01
CA LYS A 329 -24.88 -12.15 -39.46
C LYS A 329 -23.71 -12.80 -40.21
N LEU A 330 -22.50 -12.33 -40.02
CA LEU A 330 -21.32 -12.84 -40.70
C LEU A 330 -20.99 -14.31 -40.34
N THR A 331 -21.19 -14.70 -39.09
CA THR A 331 -21.00 -16.09 -38.67
C THR A 331 -22.02 -17.03 -39.31
N ARG A 332 -23.30 -16.60 -39.46
CA ARG A 332 -24.32 -17.39 -40.17
C ARG A 332 -24.02 -17.54 -41.68
N LEU A 333 -23.38 -16.54 -42.27
CA LEU A 333 -22.91 -16.58 -43.66
C LEU A 333 -21.58 -17.29 -43.86
N GLY A 334 -21.01 -17.90 -42.83
CA GLY A 334 -19.71 -18.57 -42.89
C GLY A 334 -18.51 -17.63 -43.05
N ARG A 335 -18.71 -16.30 -43.03
CA ARG A 335 -17.69 -15.26 -43.30
C ARG A 335 -16.87 -14.91 -42.06
N LEU A 336 -16.26 -15.93 -41.45
CA LEU A 336 -15.34 -15.73 -40.29
C LEU A 336 -14.06 -14.97 -40.68
N ASP A 337 -13.66 -15.05 -41.96
CA ASP A 337 -12.59 -14.24 -42.54
C ASP A 337 -12.81 -12.74 -42.29
N ILE A 338 -13.98 -12.24 -42.64
CA ILE A 338 -14.36 -10.83 -42.44
C ILE A 338 -14.44 -10.48 -40.96
N VAL A 339 -15.04 -11.35 -40.13
CA VAL A 339 -15.09 -11.15 -38.67
C VAL A 339 -13.70 -10.90 -38.10
N HIS A 340 -12.72 -11.67 -38.60
CA HIS A 340 -11.35 -11.55 -38.12
C HIS A 340 -10.61 -10.34 -38.68
N GLN A 341 -10.78 -10.05 -39.99
CA GLN A 341 -10.18 -8.92 -40.66
C GLN A 341 -10.67 -7.58 -40.05
N MET A 342 -11.98 -7.45 -39.83
CA MET A 342 -12.59 -6.27 -39.26
C MET A 342 -12.55 -6.24 -37.74
N ASN A 343 -11.97 -7.25 -37.07
CA ASN A 343 -11.86 -7.37 -35.62
C ASN A 343 -13.23 -7.22 -34.89
N ILE A 344 -14.26 -7.86 -35.43
CA ILE A 344 -15.64 -7.79 -34.91
C ILE A 344 -15.79 -8.72 -33.70
N GLY A 345 -16.07 -8.16 -32.52
CA GLY A 345 -16.31 -8.95 -31.31
C GLY A 345 -17.69 -9.61 -31.30
N SER A 346 -17.80 -10.81 -30.71
CA SER A 346 -19.06 -11.57 -30.60
C SER A 346 -20.11 -10.90 -29.68
N ARG A 347 -19.70 -9.97 -28.81
CA ARG A 347 -20.55 -9.24 -27.89
C ARG A 347 -20.47 -7.75 -28.16
N LEU A 348 -21.58 -7.04 -27.91
CA LEU A 348 -21.63 -5.57 -27.99
C LEU A 348 -20.66 -4.97 -26.95
N ALA A 349 -19.79 -4.09 -27.41
CA ALA A 349 -18.87 -3.37 -26.52
C ALA A 349 -19.61 -2.32 -25.67
N LYS A 350 -20.64 -1.69 -26.24
CA LYS A 350 -21.57 -0.77 -25.56
C LYS A 350 -22.94 -1.44 -25.55
N ASP A 351 -23.38 -1.92 -24.40
CA ASP A 351 -24.66 -2.56 -24.18
C ASP A 351 -25.38 -1.82 -23.04
N PRO A 352 -26.43 -1.04 -23.31
CA PRO A 352 -27.14 -0.25 -22.29
C PRO A 352 -27.76 -1.10 -21.19
N GLU A 353 -28.16 -2.34 -21.52
CA GLU A 353 -28.83 -3.25 -20.59
C GLU A 353 -27.82 -4.06 -19.73
N TYR A 354 -26.54 -3.93 -20.00
CA TYR A 354 -25.48 -4.61 -19.22
C TYR A 354 -24.69 -3.60 -18.43
N LYS A 355 -25.03 -3.45 -17.16
CA LYS A 355 -24.33 -2.57 -16.23
C LYS A 355 -23.65 -3.35 -15.13
N ARG A 356 -22.46 -2.93 -14.73
CA ARG A 356 -21.70 -3.53 -13.61
C ARG A 356 -20.92 -2.47 -12.85
N MET A 357 -20.92 -2.61 -11.54
CA MET A 357 -20.06 -1.84 -10.64
C MET A 357 -19.05 -2.74 -9.97
N ARG A 358 -17.82 -2.27 -9.80
CA ARG A 358 -16.73 -2.90 -9.07
C ARG A 358 -16.16 -1.89 -8.10
N PHE A 359 -15.75 -2.36 -6.92
CA PHE A 359 -15.33 -1.49 -5.83
C PHE A 359 -14.11 -2.06 -5.13
N VAL A 360 -13.15 -1.20 -4.78
CA VAL A 360 -12.00 -1.48 -3.92
C VAL A 360 -11.70 -0.24 -3.09
N ARG A 361 -11.53 -0.41 -1.76
CA ARG A 361 -11.15 0.65 -0.84
C ARG A 361 -9.80 0.36 -0.19
N TYR A 362 -9.00 1.40 -0.03
CA TYR A 362 -7.76 1.38 0.73
C TYR A 362 -7.76 2.54 1.73
N ALA A 363 -8.05 2.24 2.99
CA ALA A 363 -8.27 3.26 4.03
C ALA A 363 -9.42 4.23 3.63
N TYR A 364 -9.10 5.50 3.44
CA TYR A 364 -10.04 6.55 3.03
C TYR A 364 -10.04 6.84 1.51
N GLU A 365 -9.17 6.17 0.74
CA GLU A 365 -9.18 6.23 -0.73
C GLU A 365 -9.95 5.04 -1.29
N PHE A 366 -10.74 5.24 -2.34
CA PHE A 366 -11.44 4.15 -3.00
C PHE A 366 -11.45 4.32 -4.52
N LEU A 367 -11.60 3.20 -5.21
CA LEU A 367 -11.74 3.14 -6.66
C LEU A 367 -13.00 2.34 -7.02
N ILE A 368 -13.86 2.94 -7.82
CA ILE A 368 -15.04 2.27 -8.38
C ILE A 368 -14.86 2.17 -9.88
N GLY A 369 -15.04 0.98 -10.44
CA GLY A 369 -15.05 0.73 -11.88
C GLY A 369 -16.48 0.48 -12.36
N VAL A 370 -16.90 1.24 -13.36
CA VAL A 370 -18.28 1.20 -13.86
C VAL A 370 -18.31 0.74 -15.33
N ILE A 371 -19.14 -0.26 -15.61
CA ILE A 371 -19.63 -0.59 -16.95
C ILE A 371 -20.99 0.08 -17.08
N GLY A 372 -21.04 1.23 -17.73
CA GLY A 372 -22.21 2.10 -17.83
C GLY A 372 -21.87 3.41 -18.53
N SER A 373 -22.74 4.41 -18.39
CA SER A 373 -22.59 5.76 -18.91
C SER A 373 -21.82 6.67 -17.93
N LYS A 374 -21.44 7.88 -18.37
CA LYS A 374 -20.87 8.91 -17.49
C LYS A 374 -21.92 9.41 -16.50
N ALA A 375 -23.17 9.54 -16.92
CA ALA A 375 -24.28 9.94 -16.05
C ALA A 375 -24.50 8.93 -14.90
N ASP A 376 -24.37 7.61 -15.17
CA ASP A 376 -24.41 6.60 -14.12
C ASP A 376 -23.29 6.83 -13.07
N CYS A 377 -22.09 7.20 -13.52
CA CYS A 377 -20.98 7.49 -12.59
C CYS A 377 -21.23 8.74 -11.74
N GLU A 378 -21.83 9.77 -12.33
CA GLU A 378 -22.21 10.99 -11.63
C GLU A 378 -23.28 10.72 -10.58
N ALA A 379 -24.29 9.91 -10.92
CA ALA A 379 -25.32 9.47 -9.98
C ALA A 379 -24.74 8.66 -8.81
N ILE A 380 -23.86 7.68 -9.09
CA ILE A 380 -23.18 6.88 -8.05
C ILE A 380 -22.35 7.79 -7.14
N ARG A 381 -21.55 8.70 -7.71
CA ARG A 381 -20.72 9.65 -6.94
C ARG A 381 -21.58 10.51 -6.02
N ASN A 382 -22.70 11.03 -6.51
CA ASN A 382 -23.59 11.90 -5.73
C ASN A 382 -24.25 11.14 -4.58
N LYS A 383 -24.73 9.91 -4.80
CA LYS A 383 -25.27 9.05 -3.73
C LYS A 383 -24.21 8.75 -2.65
N ILE A 384 -22.96 8.51 -3.03
CA ILE A 384 -21.87 8.30 -2.07
C ILE A 384 -21.56 9.59 -1.31
N PHE A 385 -21.58 10.75 -1.96
CA PHE A 385 -21.39 12.06 -1.33
C PHE A 385 -22.48 12.32 -0.28
N GLU A 386 -23.75 12.13 -0.62
CA GLU A 386 -24.89 12.29 0.28
C GLU A 386 -24.79 11.34 1.48
N PHE A 387 -24.48 10.07 1.24
CA PHE A 387 -24.29 9.09 2.33
C PHE A 387 -23.17 9.49 3.28
N LEU A 388 -22.01 9.88 2.77
CA LEU A 388 -20.88 10.32 3.59
C LEU A 388 -21.25 11.56 4.43
N LEU A 389 -21.94 12.52 3.84
CA LEU A 389 -22.32 13.76 4.51
C LEU A 389 -23.40 13.52 5.58
N ASN A 390 -24.46 12.82 5.25
CA ASN A 390 -25.63 12.68 6.10
C ASN A 390 -25.43 11.61 7.18
N GLU A 391 -24.91 10.45 6.82
CA GLU A 391 -24.80 9.30 7.74
C GLU A 391 -23.48 9.27 8.50
N LEU A 392 -22.36 9.59 7.85
CA LEU A 392 -21.05 9.51 8.48
C LEU A 392 -20.48 10.88 8.89
N LYS A 393 -21.14 11.98 8.54
CA LYS A 393 -20.71 13.36 8.78
C LYS A 393 -19.30 13.64 8.25
N MET A 394 -18.99 13.07 7.10
CA MET A 394 -17.71 13.17 6.41
C MET A 394 -17.86 13.81 5.04
N ASN A 395 -16.83 14.52 4.60
CA ASN A 395 -16.82 15.20 3.31
C ASN A 395 -15.97 14.44 2.28
N LEU A 396 -16.55 14.16 1.12
CA LEU A 396 -15.81 13.71 -0.04
C LEU A 396 -14.96 14.87 -0.59
N ASN A 397 -13.70 14.62 -0.89
CA ASN A 397 -12.82 15.61 -1.49
C ASN A 397 -13.15 15.75 -2.98
N LEU A 398 -13.95 16.75 -3.35
CA LEU A 398 -14.39 16.95 -4.72
C LEU A 398 -13.25 17.26 -5.69
N ASP A 399 -12.19 17.95 -5.26
CA ASP A 399 -11.03 18.27 -6.12
C ASP A 399 -10.24 17.01 -6.53
N LYS A 400 -10.22 16.01 -5.64
CA LYS A 400 -9.55 14.73 -5.89
C LYS A 400 -10.48 13.66 -6.41
N THR A 401 -11.79 13.81 -6.23
CA THR A 401 -12.78 12.84 -6.72
C THR A 401 -13.04 13.06 -8.20
N LYS A 402 -12.49 12.18 -9.03
CA LYS A 402 -12.51 12.30 -10.48
C LYS A 402 -13.28 11.15 -11.12
N ILE A 403 -14.02 11.48 -12.19
CA ILE A 403 -14.62 10.49 -13.08
C ILE A 403 -13.75 10.42 -14.34
N THR A 404 -13.03 9.31 -14.49
CA THR A 404 -12.01 9.12 -15.52
C THR A 404 -12.45 8.06 -16.53
N HIS A 405 -12.44 8.38 -17.84
CA HIS A 405 -12.75 7.40 -18.88
C HIS A 405 -11.61 6.39 -19.02
N ALA A 406 -11.91 5.10 -18.78
CA ALA A 406 -10.92 4.04 -18.61
C ALA A 406 -10.00 3.78 -19.82
N GLN A 407 -10.41 4.14 -21.05
CA GLN A 407 -9.64 3.90 -22.28
C GLN A 407 -8.84 5.12 -22.72
N TYR A 408 -9.31 6.33 -22.45
CA TYR A 408 -8.66 7.56 -22.94
C TYR A 408 -7.76 8.20 -21.91
N SER A 409 -8.06 8.02 -20.62
CA SER A 409 -7.29 8.56 -19.52
C SER A 409 -6.89 7.47 -18.53
N ALA A 410 -5.97 7.77 -17.64
CA ALA A 410 -5.56 6.86 -16.57
C ALA A 410 -6.13 7.35 -15.24
N ALA A 411 -6.84 6.48 -14.52
CA ALA A 411 -7.16 6.72 -13.12
C ALA A 411 -5.91 6.54 -12.25
N HIS A 412 -5.78 7.31 -11.19
CA HIS A 412 -4.65 7.25 -10.29
C HIS A 412 -5.06 6.71 -8.92
N PHE A 413 -4.62 5.49 -8.60
CA PHE A 413 -4.94 4.84 -7.34
C PHE A 413 -3.71 4.17 -6.73
N LEU A 414 -3.46 4.42 -5.46
CA LEU A 414 -2.30 3.90 -4.73
C LEU A 414 -0.98 4.10 -5.49
N GLY A 415 -0.73 5.31 -5.97
CA GLY A 415 0.50 5.63 -6.68
C GLY A 415 0.69 4.91 -8.02
N THR A 416 -0.36 4.34 -8.60
CA THR A 416 -0.34 3.58 -9.85
C THR A 416 -1.34 4.16 -10.83
N ASP A 417 -0.95 4.31 -12.10
CA ASP A 417 -1.85 4.73 -13.17
C ASP A 417 -2.57 3.50 -13.76
N ILE A 418 -3.90 3.52 -13.74
CA ILE A 418 -4.78 2.41 -14.13
C ILE A 418 -5.55 2.79 -15.37
N ARG A 419 -5.51 1.95 -16.41
CA ARG A 419 -6.26 2.17 -17.65
C ARG A 419 -6.68 0.86 -18.31
N ILE A 420 -7.66 0.94 -19.19
CA ILE A 420 -8.07 -0.19 -20.04
C ILE A 420 -7.55 0.06 -21.46
N THR A 421 -7.00 -0.96 -22.11
CA THR A 421 -6.58 -0.85 -23.51
C THR A 421 -7.76 -0.46 -24.39
N PRO A 422 -7.66 0.56 -25.26
CA PRO A 422 -8.71 0.95 -26.19
C PRO A 422 -9.15 -0.20 -27.10
N LEU A 423 -10.42 -0.24 -27.49
CA LEU A 423 -10.98 -1.30 -28.36
C LEU A 423 -10.21 -1.45 -29.67
N SER A 424 -9.85 -0.35 -30.30
CA SER A 424 -9.06 -0.31 -31.54
C SER A 424 -7.70 -0.98 -31.46
N LYS A 425 -7.14 -1.09 -30.25
CA LYS A 425 -5.81 -1.72 -29.97
C LYS A 425 -5.92 -3.12 -29.39
N ARG A 426 -7.11 -3.75 -29.41
CA ARG A 426 -7.32 -5.09 -28.84
C ARG A 426 -7.32 -6.13 -29.96
N PRO A 427 -6.30 -6.97 -30.09
CA PRO A 427 -6.31 -8.04 -31.08
C PRO A 427 -7.37 -9.10 -30.71
N LEU A 428 -8.20 -9.51 -31.68
CA LEU A 428 -9.16 -10.59 -31.52
C LEU A 428 -8.44 -11.95 -31.39
N ARG A 429 -7.34 -12.13 -32.12
CA ARG A 429 -6.51 -13.32 -32.11
C ARG A 429 -5.21 -13.10 -31.34
N SER A 430 -4.76 -14.08 -30.63
CA SER A 430 -3.42 -14.12 -30.05
C SER A 430 -2.89 -15.55 -30.06
N ILE A 431 -1.60 -15.69 -30.33
CA ILE A 431 -0.89 -16.97 -30.17
C ILE A 431 -0.43 -17.08 -28.72
N ILE A 432 -0.89 -18.11 -28.02
CA ILE A 432 -0.48 -18.41 -26.64
C ILE A 432 -0.01 -19.87 -26.63
N ARG A 433 1.26 -20.10 -26.31
CA ARG A 433 1.89 -21.43 -26.28
C ARG A 433 1.68 -22.21 -27.60
N GLY A 434 1.89 -21.55 -28.74
CA GLY A 434 1.75 -22.15 -30.07
C GLY A 434 0.31 -22.32 -30.58
N SER A 435 -0.71 -22.13 -29.74
CA SER A 435 -2.11 -22.23 -30.12
C SER A 435 -2.74 -20.88 -30.41
N GLN A 436 -3.52 -20.75 -31.45
CA GLN A 436 -4.35 -19.56 -31.68
C GLN A 436 -5.51 -19.55 -30.68
N ARG A 437 -5.61 -18.46 -29.91
CA ARG A 437 -6.71 -18.23 -28.98
C ARG A 437 -7.41 -16.93 -29.31
N TYR A 438 -8.73 -16.95 -29.24
CA TYR A 438 -9.55 -15.74 -29.35
C TYR A 438 -9.64 -15.05 -28.00
N LYS A 439 -9.48 -13.72 -27.98
CA LYS A 439 -9.63 -12.90 -26.78
C LYS A 439 -10.96 -12.17 -26.81
N SER A 440 -11.63 -12.14 -25.66
CA SER A 440 -12.80 -11.26 -25.49
C SER A 440 -12.38 -9.81 -25.61
N MET A 441 -13.02 -9.07 -26.52
CA MET A 441 -12.79 -7.64 -26.68
C MET A 441 -13.42 -6.81 -25.54
N THR A 442 -14.47 -7.34 -24.91
CA THR A 442 -15.24 -6.62 -23.90
C THR A 442 -14.73 -6.81 -22.47
N ASN A 443 -13.97 -7.88 -22.20
CA ASN A 443 -13.49 -8.26 -20.87
C ASN A 443 -11.97 -8.07 -20.70
N THR A 444 -11.41 -7.00 -21.23
CA THR A 444 -9.99 -6.70 -21.09
C THR A 444 -9.66 -6.25 -19.66
N ARG A 445 -8.66 -6.89 -19.04
CA ARG A 445 -8.17 -6.53 -17.71
C ARG A 445 -7.49 -5.16 -17.72
N PRO A 446 -7.55 -4.41 -16.60
CA PRO A 446 -6.80 -3.18 -16.45
C PRO A 446 -5.29 -3.39 -16.60
N LEU A 447 -4.64 -2.40 -17.18
CA LEU A 447 -3.19 -2.23 -17.17
C LEU A 447 -2.81 -1.35 -15.97
N LEU A 448 -1.85 -1.82 -15.21
CA LEU A 448 -1.30 -1.12 -14.06
C LEU A 448 0.08 -0.56 -14.41
N HIS A 449 0.20 0.75 -14.49
CA HIS A 449 1.41 1.41 -14.96
C HIS A 449 2.12 2.19 -13.84
N VAL A 450 3.44 2.15 -13.86
CA VAL A 450 4.29 3.05 -13.10
C VAL A 450 4.09 4.47 -13.62
N PRO A 451 3.74 5.46 -12.81
CA PRO A 451 3.62 6.86 -13.21
C PRO A 451 5.01 7.51 -13.27
N VAL A 452 5.84 7.11 -14.24
CA VAL A 452 7.26 7.49 -14.34
C VAL A 452 7.47 9.00 -14.30
N VAL A 453 6.63 9.76 -15.02
CA VAL A 453 6.71 11.23 -15.04
C VAL A 453 6.55 11.83 -13.65
N LYS A 454 5.54 11.35 -12.88
CA LYS A 454 5.31 11.82 -11.51
C LYS A 454 6.45 11.43 -10.56
N ILE A 455 7.07 10.25 -10.78
CA ILE A 455 8.22 9.81 -9.97
C ILE A 455 9.44 10.64 -10.29
N VAL A 456 9.73 10.91 -11.57
CA VAL A 456 10.85 11.76 -11.99
C VAL A 456 10.69 13.17 -11.40
N ALA A 457 9.50 13.77 -11.51
CA ALA A 457 9.24 15.08 -10.91
C ALA A 457 9.52 15.11 -9.39
N LYS A 458 9.15 14.04 -8.66
CA LYS A 458 9.50 13.91 -7.24
C LYS A 458 10.99 13.75 -6.98
N LEU A 459 11.73 13.10 -7.87
CA LEU A 459 13.20 13.01 -7.76
C LEU A 459 13.86 14.37 -8.03
N GLU A 460 13.31 15.17 -8.94
CA GLU A 460 13.75 16.54 -9.21
C GLU A 460 13.51 17.44 -7.99
N GLU A 461 12.29 17.45 -7.45
CA GLU A 461 11.92 18.21 -6.24
C GLU A 461 12.84 17.90 -5.05
N ARG A 462 13.33 16.68 -4.95
CA ARG A 462 14.21 16.23 -3.86
C ARG A 462 15.71 16.33 -4.16
N GLY A 463 16.06 16.91 -5.30
CA GLY A 463 17.43 17.19 -5.70
C GLY A 463 18.23 15.99 -6.22
N PHE A 464 17.59 14.87 -6.58
CA PHE A 464 18.27 13.75 -7.24
C PHE A 464 18.53 14.02 -8.72
N ALA A 465 17.72 14.88 -9.33
CA ALA A 465 17.85 15.29 -10.70
C ALA A 465 17.53 16.79 -10.84
N LYS A 466 18.01 17.40 -11.91
CA LYS A 466 17.55 18.70 -12.42
C LYS A 466 16.29 18.51 -13.25
N HIS A 467 15.62 19.61 -13.60
CA HIS A 467 14.47 19.58 -14.50
C HIS A 467 14.78 18.78 -15.78
N GLY A 468 13.80 17.96 -16.23
CA GLY A 468 14.00 17.03 -17.34
C GLY A 468 14.62 15.67 -16.94
N GLY A 469 14.87 15.44 -15.65
CA GLY A 469 15.35 14.15 -15.13
C GLY A 469 16.86 13.94 -15.34
N THR A 470 17.65 15.00 -15.50
CA THR A 470 19.12 14.91 -15.59
C THR A 470 19.69 14.68 -14.19
N PRO A 471 20.43 13.57 -13.93
CA PRO A 471 20.97 13.26 -12.60
C PRO A 471 21.89 14.36 -12.08
N THR A 472 21.81 14.67 -10.79
CA THR A 472 22.70 15.64 -10.12
C THR A 472 23.19 15.11 -8.78
N ARG A 473 24.24 15.75 -8.23
CA ARG A 473 24.77 15.42 -6.91
C ARG A 473 23.79 15.78 -5.81
N LEU A 474 23.68 14.94 -4.80
CA LEU A 474 22.88 15.20 -3.59
C LEU A 474 23.79 15.73 -2.48
N THR A 475 23.95 17.04 -2.39
CA THR A 475 24.93 17.71 -1.53
C THR A 475 24.77 17.37 -0.03
N ARG A 476 23.54 17.20 0.43
CA ARG A 476 23.23 16.82 1.83
C ARG A 476 23.82 15.48 2.27
N LEU A 477 24.19 14.61 1.31
CA LEU A 477 24.80 13.31 1.63
C LEU A 477 26.35 13.32 1.60
N ILE A 478 26.97 14.39 1.14
CA ILE A 478 28.44 14.48 1.06
C ILE A 478 29.15 14.24 2.41
N PRO A 479 28.63 14.71 3.56
CA PRO A 479 29.25 14.45 4.88
C PRO A 479 29.27 12.97 5.27
N PHE A 480 28.32 12.16 4.80
CA PHE A 480 28.19 10.74 5.20
C PHE A 480 29.28 9.88 4.54
N GLU A 481 29.57 8.71 5.14
CA GLU A 481 30.47 7.73 4.54
C GLU A 481 30.04 7.26 3.15
N SER A 482 31.02 6.92 2.29
CA SER A 482 30.73 6.45 0.92
C SER A 482 29.82 5.22 0.91
N SER A 483 29.98 4.30 1.86
CA SER A 483 29.12 3.13 2.02
C SER A 483 27.68 3.50 2.36
N GLN A 484 27.45 4.48 3.22
CA GLN A 484 26.14 4.99 3.61
C GLN A 484 25.45 5.70 2.43
N ILE A 485 26.20 6.48 1.65
CA ILE A 485 25.69 7.15 0.44
C ILE A 485 25.15 6.08 -0.52
N VAL A 486 25.96 5.07 -0.88
CA VAL A 486 25.55 4.02 -1.81
C VAL A 486 24.35 3.24 -1.28
N LYS A 487 24.34 2.88 0.01
CA LYS A 487 23.20 2.20 0.67
C LYS A 487 21.93 3.03 0.59
N HIS A 488 21.98 4.35 0.79
CA HIS A 488 20.84 5.24 0.70
C HIS A 488 20.18 5.19 -0.68
N PHE A 489 20.96 5.41 -1.75
CA PHE A 489 20.44 5.35 -3.12
C PHE A 489 19.92 3.96 -3.50
N TRP A 490 20.63 2.92 -3.10
CA TRP A 490 20.22 1.54 -3.35
C TRP A 490 18.91 1.18 -2.64
N GLN A 491 18.71 1.62 -1.40
CA GLN A 491 17.46 1.40 -0.66
C GLN A 491 16.26 2.07 -1.32
N ILE A 492 16.43 3.28 -1.86
CA ILE A 492 15.36 3.97 -2.63
C ILE A 492 15.01 3.13 -3.86
N TRP A 493 16.01 2.66 -4.60
CA TRP A 493 15.80 1.80 -5.76
C TRP A 493 15.09 0.50 -5.38
N LEU A 494 15.55 -0.21 -4.35
CA LEU A 494 14.92 -1.44 -3.87
C LEU A 494 13.45 -1.22 -3.49
N GLY A 495 13.15 -0.17 -2.74
CA GLY A 495 11.78 0.18 -2.38
C GLY A 495 10.90 0.44 -3.59
N THR A 496 11.39 1.23 -4.55
CA THR A 496 10.67 1.57 -5.77
C THR A 496 10.43 0.34 -6.66
N SER A 497 11.47 -0.45 -6.92
CA SER A 497 11.39 -1.64 -7.78
C SER A 497 10.52 -2.74 -7.18
N ALA A 498 10.57 -2.92 -5.86
CA ALA A 498 9.73 -3.86 -5.14
C ALA A 498 8.26 -3.44 -5.16
N TYR A 499 7.98 -2.14 -4.93
CA TYR A 499 6.61 -1.63 -4.97
C TYR A 499 5.97 -1.82 -6.35
N TYR A 500 6.66 -1.50 -7.43
CA TYR A 500 6.14 -1.62 -8.79
C TYR A 500 6.40 -2.97 -9.46
N SER A 501 6.76 -4.02 -8.70
CA SER A 501 7.06 -5.35 -9.25
C SER A 501 5.93 -5.97 -10.08
N PHE A 502 4.68 -5.52 -9.88
CA PHE A 502 3.48 -5.95 -10.61
C PHE A 502 3.22 -5.18 -11.91
N ALA A 503 3.90 -4.05 -12.13
CA ALA A 503 3.55 -3.10 -13.18
C ALA A 503 3.73 -3.67 -14.60
N ASP A 504 2.77 -3.33 -15.48
CA ASP A 504 2.78 -3.77 -16.87
C ASP A 504 3.88 -3.10 -17.69
N ASN A 505 4.30 -1.89 -17.30
CA ASN A 505 5.39 -1.13 -17.89
C ASN A 505 6.66 -1.15 -17.02
N TYR A 506 6.94 -2.25 -16.30
CA TYR A 506 8.07 -2.36 -15.35
C TYR A 506 9.41 -1.93 -15.95
N GLY A 507 9.64 -2.21 -17.24
CA GLY A 507 10.88 -1.81 -17.94
C GLY A 507 11.16 -0.31 -17.91
N GLN A 508 10.12 0.53 -17.82
CA GLN A 508 10.27 1.99 -17.72
C GLN A 508 10.90 2.46 -16.40
N LEU A 509 10.99 1.60 -15.39
CA LEU A 509 11.77 1.87 -14.17
C LEU A 509 13.26 2.05 -14.47
N GLY A 510 13.74 1.66 -15.66
CA GLY A 510 15.11 1.90 -16.10
C GLY A 510 15.53 3.35 -16.02
N ARG A 511 14.61 4.29 -16.33
CA ARG A 511 14.86 5.72 -16.21
C ARG A 511 15.10 6.13 -14.75
N ILE A 512 14.32 5.58 -13.83
CA ILE A 512 14.45 5.86 -12.38
C ILE A 512 15.76 5.28 -11.85
N HIS A 513 16.07 4.03 -12.24
CA HIS A 513 17.35 3.40 -11.91
C HIS A 513 18.54 4.22 -12.39
N TYR A 514 18.49 4.71 -13.65
CA TYR A 514 19.51 5.57 -14.22
C TYR A 514 19.70 6.84 -13.39
N ILE A 515 18.61 7.57 -13.10
CA ILE A 515 18.67 8.81 -12.32
C ILE A 515 19.30 8.56 -10.94
N LEU A 516 18.84 7.56 -10.21
CA LEU A 516 19.37 7.24 -8.88
C LEU A 516 20.84 6.83 -8.92
N LYS A 517 21.21 5.98 -9.88
CA LYS A 517 22.59 5.50 -10.03
C LYS A 517 23.57 6.63 -10.35
N TYR A 518 23.24 7.47 -11.33
CA TYR A 518 24.11 8.57 -11.71
C TYR A 518 24.12 9.71 -10.69
N SER A 519 23.01 9.95 -9.98
CA SER A 519 22.99 10.88 -8.84
C SER A 519 23.93 10.39 -7.71
N CYS A 520 23.95 9.08 -7.43
CA CYS A 520 24.90 8.46 -6.51
C CYS A 520 26.35 8.69 -6.97
N VAL A 521 26.64 8.43 -8.25
CA VAL A 521 27.98 8.63 -8.86
C VAL A 521 28.42 10.09 -8.73
N HIS A 522 27.58 11.05 -9.06
CA HIS A 522 27.90 12.48 -8.94
C HIS A 522 28.11 12.91 -7.47
N THR A 523 27.36 12.33 -6.55
CA THR A 523 27.54 12.59 -5.11
C THR A 523 28.89 12.07 -4.61
N LEU A 524 29.29 10.86 -5.00
CA LEU A 524 30.61 10.29 -4.68
C LEU A 524 31.75 11.05 -5.38
N ALA A 525 31.57 11.44 -6.65
CA ALA A 525 32.54 12.25 -7.38
C ALA A 525 32.82 13.57 -6.67
N SER A 526 31.78 14.23 -6.19
CA SER A 526 31.89 15.48 -5.42
C SER A 526 32.55 15.27 -4.07
N LYS A 527 32.13 14.23 -3.31
CA LYS A 527 32.71 13.89 -2.00
C LYS A 527 34.22 13.62 -2.08
N LEU A 528 34.63 12.84 -3.06
CA LEU A 528 36.02 12.36 -3.21
C LEU A 528 36.87 13.22 -4.16
N LYS A 529 36.35 14.38 -4.57
CA LYS A 529 37.01 15.33 -5.51
C LYS A 529 37.49 14.67 -6.81
N LEU A 530 36.76 13.65 -7.31
CA LEU A 530 37.15 12.91 -8.52
C LEU A 530 36.83 13.68 -9.83
N GLY A 531 36.03 14.74 -9.76
CA GLY A 531 35.66 15.62 -10.87
C GLY A 531 34.64 15.02 -11.83
N THR A 532 34.78 13.77 -12.27
CA THR A 532 33.93 13.16 -13.30
C THR A 532 33.28 11.82 -12.89
N ALA A 533 32.14 11.52 -13.52
CA ALA A 533 31.49 10.22 -13.36
C ALA A 533 32.39 9.07 -13.87
N LYS A 534 33.17 9.30 -14.95
CA LYS A 534 34.11 8.31 -15.51
C LYS A 534 35.13 7.88 -14.45
N LYS A 535 35.80 8.82 -13.79
CA LYS A 535 36.76 8.54 -12.72
C LYS A 535 36.13 7.80 -11.55
N THR A 536 34.85 8.10 -11.22
CA THR A 536 34.11 7.38 -10.16
C THR A 536 33.86 5.93 -10.54
N PHE A 537 33.44 5.65 -11.78
CA PHE A 537 33.27 4.28 -12.27
C PHE A 537 34.59 3.52 -12.38
N THR A 538 35.70 4.19 -12.76
CA THR A 538 37.03 3.57 -12.74
C THR A 538 37.41 3.14 -11.33
N LYS A 539 37.13 3.97 -10.31
CA LYS A 539 37.49 3.68 -8.91
C LYS A 539 36.62 2.59 -8.28
N PHE A 540 35.29 2.58 -8.52
CA PHE A 540 34.33 1.73 -7.82
C PHE A 540 33.68 0.66 -8.71
N GLY A 541 34.07 0.56 -9.97
CA GLY A 541 33.50 -0.35 -10.95
C GLY A 541 32.08 0.01 -11.38
N LYS A 542 31.55 -0.74 -12.37
CA LYS A 542 30.21 -0.52 -12.93
C LYS A 542 29.07 -0.70 -11.89
N ASN A 543 29.29 -1.47 -10.83
CA ASN A 543 28.33 -1.72 -9.77
C ASN A 543 28.46 -0.78 -8.55
N ILE A 544 29.38 0.18 -8.62
CA ILE A 544 29.68 1.11 -7.52
C ILE A 544 29.86 0.34 -6.19
N GLU A 545 30.88 -0.51 -6.14
CA GLU A 545 31.18 -1.32 -4.96
C GLU A 545 32.10 -0.57 -4.00
N ILE A 546 31.65 -0.38 -2.79
CA ILE A 546 32.48 0.15 -1.69
C ILE A 546 32.94 -1.04 -0.86
N ARG A 547 34.26 -1.20 -0.73
CA ARG A 547 34.90 -2.30 0.00
C ARG A 547 35.57 -1.78 1.28
N ASP A 548 35.62 -2.63 2.30
CA ASP A 548 36.39 -2.36 3.52
C ASP A 548 37.90 -2.65 3.32
N GLY A 549 38.73 -2.37 4.33
CA GLY A 549 40.14 -2.64 4.29
C GLY A 549 40.52 -4.13 4.14
N LYS A 550 39.55 -5.03 4.30
CA LYS A 550 39.69 -6.48 4.10
C LYS A 550 39.14 -6.97 2.76
N GLY A 551 38.77 -6.04 1.84
CA GLY A 551 38.24 -6.35 0.52
C GLY A 551 36.76 -6.76 0.47
N ARG A 552 36.03 -6.80 1.60
CA ARG A 552 34.62 -7.18 1.67
C ARG A 552 33.73 -6.04 1.19
N ILE A 553 32.66 -6.37 0.44
CA ILE A 553 31.71 -5.37 -0.09
C ILE A 553 30.81 -4.86 1.03
N MET A 554 31.00 -3.60 1.42
CA MET A 554 30.20 -2.87 2.41
C MET A 554 28.88 -2.35 1.82
N ALA A 555 28.90 -1.93 0.57
CA ALA A 555 27.76 -1.42 -0.17
C ALA A 555 27.97 -1.55 -1.68
N SER A 556 26.89 -1.72 -2.43
CA SER A 556 26.92 -1.74 -3.90
C SER A 556 25.65 -1.19 -4.51
N PHE A 557 25.74 -0.68 -5.74
CA PHE A 557 24.60 -0.29 -6.56
C PHE A 557 24.65 -1.06 -7.90
N PRO A 558 24.29 -2.35 -7.92
CA PRO A 558 24.42 -3.19 -9.09
C PRO A 558 23.44 -2.84 -10.21
N LYS A 559 23.76 -3.27 -11.44
CA LYS A 559 22.81 -3.29 -12.54
C LYS A 559 21.78 -4.38 -12.30
N VAL A 560 20.49 -4.04 -12.39
CA VAL A 560 19.39 -4.99 -12.16
C VAL A 560 18.70 -5.30 -13.49
N PRO A 561 18.40 -6.56 -13.80
CA PRO A 561 17.57 -6.92 -14.94
C PRO A 561 16.16 -6.33 -14.78
N LEU A 562 15.70 -5.58 -15.78
CA LEU A 562 14.37 -4.96 -15.78
C LEU A 562 13.30 -5.85 -16.44
N ALA A 563 13.71 -6.96 -17.05
CA ALA A 563 12.81 -7.99 -17.58
C ALA A 563 12.42 -8.96 -16.45
N LYS A 564 11.58 -8.55 -15.50
CA LYS A 564 11.04 -9.45 -14.48
C LYS A 564 9.62 -9.87 -14.79
N PRO A 565 9.24 -11.13 -14.49
CA PRO A 565 7.83 -11.51 -14.52
C PRO A 565 7.04 -10.69 -13.52
N LYS A 566 5.87 -10.23 -13.93
CA LYS A 566 4.93 -9.42 -13.15
C LYS A 566 4.47 -10.21 -11.92
N LYS A 567 4.87 -9.80 -10.73
CA LYS A 567 4.48 -10.44 -9.47
C LYS A 567 3.91 -9.42 -8.50
N PHE A 568 2.71 -9.70 -8.00
CA PHE A 568 2.23 -9.08 -6.77
C PHE A 568 2.92 -9.75 -5.59
N LEU A 569 3.39 -8.95 -4.65
CA LEU A 569 3.99 -9.48 -3.45
C LEU A 569 2.88 -9.95 -2.50
N THR A 570 2.98 -11.19 -2.06
CA THR A 570 1.96 -11.85 -1.21
C THR A 570 2.14 -11.54 0.27
N THR A 571 3.37 -11.34 0.70
CA THR A 571 3.64 -10.74 2.02
C THR A 571 3.34 -9.25 1.91
N PRO A 572 2.54 -8.69 2.83
CA PRO A 572 2.51 -7.25 2.95
C PRO A 572 3.96 -6.84 3.20
N ILE A 573 4.62 -6.32 2.19
CA ILE A 573 5.75 -5.45 2.41
C ILE A 573 5.07 -4.31 3.14
N ALA A 574 5.09 -4.42 4.47
CA ALA A 574 4.48 -3.47 5.33
C ALA A 574 4.98 -2.12 4.85
N GLU A 575 4.12 -1.44 4.12
CA GLU A 575 4.26 -0.04 3.80
C GLU A 575 5.63 0.38 3.23
N LEU A 576 6.15 -0.35 2.26
CA LEU A 576 7.09 0.23 1.33
C LEU A 576 6.30 1.22 0.45
N ASN A 577 5.81 2.30 1.06
CA ASN A 577 5.57 3.51 0.30
C ASN A 577 6.95 3.88 -0.27
N PRO A 578 7.18 3.72 -1.58
CA PRO A 578 8.48 4.03 -2.18
C PRO A 578 8.86 5.49 -1.96
N PHE A 579 7.87 6.32 -1.61
CA PHE A 579 8.01 7.74 -1.34
C PHE A 579 8.26 8.05 0.15
N LYS A 580 7.93 7.17 1.10
CA LYS A 580 8.20 7.35 2.52
C LYS A 580 9.71 7.30 2.85
N ARG A 581 10.50 6.63 2.01
CA ARG A 581 11.96 6.60 2.12
C ARG A 581 12.65 7.74 1.38
N LEU A 582 11.90 8.52 0.63
CA LEU A 582 12.37 9.76 0.05
C LEU A 582 12.19 10.94 1.04
N GLU A 583 11.36 10.80 2.07
CA GLU A 583 11.25 11.70 3.22
C GLU A 583 12.44 11.49 4.18
#